data_393223f32e3a554e1117e9c8998b218d
#
_entry.id   393223f32e3a554e1117e9c8998b218d
#
_cell.length_a   1.000
_cell.length_b   1.000
_cell.length_c   1.000
_cell.angle_alpha   90.00
_cell.angle_beta   90.00
_cell.angle_gamma   90.00
#
_symmetry.space_group_name_H-M   'P 1'
#
loop_
_entity.id
_entity.type
_entity.pdbx_description
1 polymer ?
#
loop_
_entity_poly.entity_id
_entity_poly.type
_entity_poly.pdbx_seq_one_letter_code
_entity_poly.pdbx_strand_id
1 'polypeptide(L)'
;QANPVISSMLVIADRLRAVIIADGPNTNDQDAITWRNDFGNARVYVVDPWVKIFTDHEEVVPPSPYVAGLIARSDNENGFWWSPSNQEIYGIVGTARHVAFTLGDANCRANFLNENEVRPLIRQEGYRLWGNRSCSSDPKWAFLSVRRTADLINDSLLRAHLWAVDRNITRTYL
;
A
#
# COMPACT_ATOMS: atom_id res chain seq x y z
N GLN A 1 13.28 3.54 16.42
CA GLN A 1 14.27 2.78 15.63
C GLN A 1 13.57 2.20 14.40
N ALA A 2 14.14 2.44 13.22
CA ALA A 2 13.63 1.86 11.99
C ALA A 2 13.48 0.34 12.14
N ASN A 3 12.35 -0.20 11.66
CA ASN A 3 12.10 -1.64 11.74
C ASN A 3 13.13 -2.38 10.85
N PRO A 4 14.01 -3.20 11.43
CA PRO A 4 15.11 -3.82 10.68
C PRO A 4 14.59 -4.78 9.60
N VAL A 5 13.43 -5.38 9.79
CA VAL A 5 12.80 -6.27 8.81
C VAL A 5 12.41 -5.49 7.56
N ILE A 6 11.71 -4.36 7.71
CA ILE A 6 11.31 -3.51 6.59
C ILE A 6 12.54 -2.94 5.88
N SER A 7 13.56 -2.52 6.62
CA SER A 7 14.81 -2.02 6.04
C SER A 7 15.52 -3.09 5.19
N SER A 8 15.54 -4.33 5.64
CA SER A 8 16.09 -5.45 4.87
C SER A 8 15.23 -5.80 3.66
N MET A 9 13.90 -5.74 3.80
CA MET A 9 12.96 -5.98 2.71
C MET A 9 13.06 -4.91 1.61
N LEU A 10 13.37 -3.65 1.96
CA LEU A 10 13.50 -2.56 0.98
C LEU A 10 14.57 -2.85 -0.07
N VAL A 11 15.70 -3.43 0.33
CA VAL A 11 16.79 -3.82 -0.59
C VAL A 11 16.28 -4.83 -1.63
N ILE A 12 15.46 -5.78 -1.18
CA ILE A 12 14.84 -6.79 -2.05
C ILE A 12 13.74 -6.16 -2.91
N ALA A 13 12.90 -5.33 -2.31
CA ALA A 13 11.79 -4.65 -2.99
C ALA A 13 12.29 -3.74 -4.12
N ASP A 14 13.41 -3.05 -3.95
CA ASP A 14 14.00 -2.24 -5.01
C ASP A 14 14.49 -3.09 -6.19
N ARG A 15 15.10 -4.23 -5.91
CA ARG A 15 15.56 -5.16 -6.97
C ARG A 15 14.40 -5.80 -7.72
N LEU A 16 13.36 -6.20 -7.01
CA LEU A 16 12.19 -6.88 -7.56
C LEU A 16 11.10 -5.91 -8.04
N ARG A 17 11.29 -4.60 -7.85
CA ARG A 17 10.25 -3.57 -8.09
C ARG A 17 8.93 -3.90 -7.37
N ALA A 18 9.05 -4.44 -6.17
CA ALA A 18 7.92 -4.81 -5.33
C ALA A 18 7.53 -3.67 -4.38
N VAL A 19 6.35 -3.79 -3.78
CA VAL A 19 5.84 -2.91 -2.73
C VAL A 19 5.75 -3.69 -1.44
N ILE A 20 6.06 -3.05 -0.32
CA ILE A 20 5.95 -3.60 1.02
C ILE A 20 4.68 -3.05 1.65
N ILE A 21 3.75 -3.92 1.99
CA ILE A 21 2.60 -3.56 2.82
C ILE A 21 3.03 -3.78 4.27
N ALA A 22 3.15 -2.69 5.01
CA ALA A 22 3.69 -2.70 6.37
C ALA A 22 2.56 -2.54 7.38
N ASP A 23 2.49 -3.45 8.34
CA ASP A 23 1.51 -3.41 9.42
C ASP A 23 1.94 -2.41 10.49
N GLY A 24 1.06 -1.49 10.85
CA GLY A 24 1.27 -0.56 11.95
C GLY A 24 1.39 -1.26 13.32
N PRO A 25 1.80 -0.53 14.36
CA PRO A 25 2.12 -1.12 15.67
C PRO A 25 0.90 -1.59 16.46
N ASN A 26 -0.32 -1.41 15.97
CA ASN A 26 -1.59 -1.79 16.63
C ASN A 26 -1.77 -1.20 18.05
N THR A 27 -1.29 0.01 18.27
CA THR A 27 -1.40 0.72 19.54
C THR A 27 -2.39 1.89 19.44
N ASN A 28 -1.90 3.08 19.15
CA ASN A 28 -2.70 4.29 18.95
C ASN A 28 -2.26 5.03 17.68
N ASP A 29 -2.99 6.07 17.30
CA ASP A 29 -2.74 6.82 16.07
C ASP A 29 -1.38 7.53 16.08
N GLN A 30 -0.99 8.08 17.23
CA GLN A 30 0.28 8.80 17.35
C GLN A 30 1.47 7.87 17.23
N ASP A 31 1.40 6.68 17.80
CA ASP A 31 2.43 5.67 17.67
C ASP A 31 2.52 5.16 16.23
N ALA A 32 1.39 4.98 15.54
CA ALA A 32 1.36 4.59 14.14
C ALA A 32 2.03 5.64 13.24
N ILE A 33 1.77 6.93 13.47
CA ILE A 33 2.40 8.03 12.76
C ILE A 33 3.90 8.10 13.09
N THR A 34 4.27 7.96 14.35
CA THR A 34 5.68 7.98 14.78
C THR A 34 6.45 6.83 14.14
N TRP A 35 5.86 5.64 14.14
CA TRP A 35 6.45 4.46 13.51
C TRP A 35 6.57 4.62 11.98
N ARG A 36 5.55 5.20 11.31
CA ARG A 36 5.59 5.52 9.89
C ARG A 36 6.74 6.48 9.54
N ASN A 37 7.06 7.44 10.41
CA ASN A 37 8.10 8.43 10.16
C ASN A 37 9.51 7.84 10.03
N ASP A 38 9.72 6.60 10.45
CA ASP A 38 10.95 5.86 10.21
C ASP A 38 11.17 5.48 8.72
N PHE A 39 10.13 5.62 7.87
CA PHE A 39 10.16 5.19 6.47
C PHE A 39 9.87 6.37 5.54
N GLY A 40 10.84 6.72 4.69
CA GLY A 40 10.72 7.77 3.66
C GLY A 40 10.78 7.17 2.24
N ASN A 41 10.12 6.02 1.98
CA ASN A 41 10.28 5.29 0.73
C ASN A 41 8.95 5.02 0.02
N ALA A 42 8.91 5.25 -1.30
CA ALA A 42 7.74 5.06 -2.14
C ALA A 42 7.28 3.59 -2.26
N ARG A 43 8.07 2.64 -1.80
CA ARG A 43 7.75 1.21 -1.80
C ARG A 43 7.15 0.72 -0.50
N VAL A 44 7.05 1.59 0.53
CA VAL A 44 6.41 1.25 1.80
C VAL A 44 5.01 1.83 1.82
N TYR A 45 4.05 0.98 2.17
CA TYR A 45 2.63 1.30 2.29
C TYR A 45 2.15 0.84 3.66
N VAL A 46 1.99 1.78 4.59
CA VAL A 46 1.64 1.49 5.99
C VAL A 46 0.13 1.37 6.14
N VAL A 47 -0.32 0.31 6.79
CA VAL A 47 -1.74 0.06 7.11
C VAL A 47 -1.91 -0.12 8.61
N ASP A 48 -2.90 0.53 9.18
CA ASP A 48 -3.28 0.46 10.60
C ASP A 48 -4.75 0.93 10.72
N PRO A 49 -5.59 0.35 11.58
CA PRO A 49 -5.34 -0.66 12.61
C PRO A 49 -5.32 -2.11 12.09
N TRP A 50 -4.97 -3.05 13.00
CA TRP A 50 -5.11 -4.48 12.77
C TRP A 50 -6.58 -4.88 12.63
N VAL A 51 -6.81 -6.02 12.00
CA VAL A 51 -8.15 -6.52 11.70
C VAL A 51 -8.56 -7.64 12.64
N LYS A 52 -9.86 -7.77 12.83
CA LYS A 52 -10.47 -8.88 13.54
C LYS A 52 -11.06 -9.84 12.53
N ILE A 53 -10.78 -11.10 12.72
CA ILE A 53 -11.34 -12.21 11.95
C ILE A 53 -12.10 -13.16 12.89
N PHE A 54 -12.93 -13.97 12.32
CA PHE A 54 -13.63 -15.04 13.05
C PHE A 54 -13.34 -16.36 12.35
N THR A 55 -12.63 -17.23 13.08
CA THR A 55 -12.43 -18.64 12.69
C THR A 55 -13.28 -19.49 13.61
N ASP A 56 -12.73 -20.04 14.67
CA ASP A 56 -13.46 -20.67 15.77
C ASP A 56 -13.78 -19.66 16.89
N HIS A 57 -13.00 -18.58 16.97
CA HIS A 57 -13.16 -17.46 17.89
C HIS A 57 -12.70 -16.16 17.22
N GLU A 58 -13.00 -15.01 17.86
CA GLU A 58 -12.53 -13.71 17.37
C GLU A 58 -11.03 -13.59 17.64
N GLU A 59 -10.28 -13.29 16.58
CA GLU A 59 -8.83 -13.16 16.59
C GLU A 59 -8.38 -11.85 15.96
N VAL A 60 -7.35 -11.21 16.53
CA VAL A 60 -6.75 -9.98 15.98
C VAL A 60 -5.50 -10.34 15.21
N VAL A 61 -5.48 -10.00 13.92
CA VAL A 61 -4.39 -10.36 13.00
C VAL A 61 -3.90 -9.13 12.22
N PRO A 62 -2.66 -9.17 11.70
CA PRO A 62 -2.13 -8.10 10.86
C PRO A 62 -2.99 -7.85 9.61
N PRO A 63 -3.16 -6.59 9.16
CA PRO A 63 -3.99 -6.24 8.01
C PRO A 63 -3.32 -6.52 6.66
N SER A 64 -2.00 -6.65 6.58
CA SER A 64 -1.26 -6.73 5.31
C SER A 64 -1.71 -7.85 4.38
N PRO A 65 -2.05 -9.09 4.82
CA PRO A 65 -2.53 -10.13 3.91
C PRO A 65 -3.88 -9.77 3.26
N TYR A 66 -4.77 -9.13 4.02
CA TYR A 66 -6.10 -8.72 3.53
C TYR A 66 -5.99 -7.58 2.53
N VAL A 67 -5.10 -6.63 2.80
CA VAL A 67 -4.80 -5.52 1.88
C VAL A 67 -4.13 -6.03 0.61
N ALA A 68 -3.22 -7.00 0.71
CA ALA A 68 -2.62 -7.66 -0.46
C ALA A 68 -3.68 -8.35 -1.31
N GLY A 69 -4.61 -9.08 -0.69
CA GLY A 69 -5.74 -9.72 -1.37
C GLY A 69 -6.67 -8.71 -2.05
N LEU A 70 -6.97 -7.58 -1.39
CA LEU A 70 -7.74 -6.48 -1.97
C LEU A 70 -7.03 -5.91 -3.21
N ILE A 71 -5.72 -5.64 -3.12
CA ILE A 71 -4.94 -5.11 -4.23
C ILE A 71 -4.94 -6.10 -5.40
N ALA A 72 -4.71 -7.39 -5.15
CA ALA A 72 -4.71 -8.42 -6.18
C ALA A 72 -6.07 -8.55 -6.87
N ARG A 73 -7.17 -8.47 -6.11
CA ARG A 73 -8.52 -8.45 -6.68
C ARG A 73 -8.74 -7.21 -7.54
N SER A 74 -8.38 -6.04 -7.04
CA SER A 74 -8.49 -4.79 -7.79
C SER A 74 -7.68 -4.80 -9.08
N ASP A 75 -6.50 -5.39 -9.06
CA ASP A 75 -5.66 -5.55 -10.26
C ASP A 75 -6.34 -6.42 -11.31
N ASN A 76 -7.02 -7.48 -10.89
CA ASN A 76 -7.74 -8.38 -11.78
C ASN A 76 -9.02 -7.75 -12.35
N GLU A 77 -9.75 -6.97 -11.56
CA GLU A 77 -11.05 -6.39 -11.93
C GLU A 77 -10.90 -5.06 -12.68
N ASN A 78 -10.00 -4.19 -12.23
CA ASN A 78 -9.88 -2.81 -12.68
C ASN A 78 -8.54 -2.50 -13.37
N GLY A 79 -7.53 -3.33 -13.12
CA GLY A 79 -6.17 -3.14 -13.61
C GLY A 79 -5.22 -2.55 -12.55
N PHE A 80 -3.92 -2.79 -12.75
CA PHE A 80 -2.84 -2.47 -11.81
C PHE A 80 -2.63 -0.97 -11.54
N TRP A 81 -3.15 -0.10 -12.40
CA TRP A 81 -3.11 1.38 -12.26
C TRP A 81 -4.19 1.91 -11.33
N TRP A 82 -5.15 1.06 -10.96
CA TRP A 82 -6.28 1.49 -10.13
C TRP A 82 -5.85 1.69 -8.67
N SER A 83 -6.45 2.69 -8.02
CA SER A 83 -6.21 2.94 -6.60
C SER A 83 -6.89 1.88 -5.73
N PRO A 84 -6.21 1.31 -4.74
CA PRO A 84 -6.83 0.41 -3.78
C PRO A 84 -7.72 1.13 -2.75
N SER A 85 -7.69 2.47 -2.74
CA SER A 85 -8.49 3.28 -1.82
C SER A 85 -9.98 3.13 -2.06
N ASN A 86 -10.76 3.19 -0.98
CA ASN A 86 -12.22 3.07 -0.96
C ASN A 86 -12.76 1.73 -1.50
N GLN A 87 -11.94 0.70 -1.53
CA GLN A 87 -12.38 -0.65 -1.88
C GLN A 87 -12.64 -1.48 -0.64
N GLU A 88 -13.64 -2.36 -0.73
CA GLU A 88 -14.04 -3.22 0.37
C GLU A 88 -13.04 -4.35 0.60
N ILE A 89 -12.75 -4.60 1.87
CA ILE A 89 -11.94 -5.73 2.32
C ILE A 89 -12.87 -6.84 2.77
N TYR A 90 -12.66 -8.04 2.25
CA TYR A 90 -13.45 -9.22 2.62
C TYR A 90 -12.73 -10.07 3.66
N GLY A 91 -13.52 -10.89 4.37
CA GLY A 91 -12.99 -11.85 5.34
C GLY A 91 -12.64 -11.29 6.71
N ILE A 92 -13.00 -10.03 6.99
CA ILE A 92 -12.83 -9.41 8.30
C ILE A 92 -14.19 -9.12 8.95
N VAL A 93 -14.26 -9.24 10.27
CA VAL A 93 -15.47 -8.97 11.06
C VAL A 93 -15.35 -7.64 11.83
N GLY A 94 -14.15 -7.10 11.94
CA GLY A 94 -13.89 -5.87 12.67
C GLY A 94 -12.48 -5.34 12.48
N THR A 95 -12.21 -4.25 13.19
CA THR A 95 -10.87 -3.69 13.37
C THR A 95 -10.53 -3.67 14.86
N ALA A 96 -9.26 -3.85 15.20
CA ALA A 96 -8.78 -3.83 16.59
C ALA A 96 -9.06 -2.47 17.26
N ARG A 97 -8.99 -1.40 16.47
CA ARG A 97 -9.28 -0.02 16.88
C ARG A 97 -10.24 0.63 15.90
N HIS A 98 -11.29 1.23 16.40
CA HIS A 98 -12.23 1.98 15.56
C HIS A 98 -11.59 3.30 15.10
N VAL A 99 -11.57 3.52 13.78
CA VAL A 99 -11.18 4.79 13.16
C VAL A 99 -12.45 5.48 12.67
N ALA A 100 -12.79 6.60 13.30
CA ALA A 100 -13.96 7.37 12.95
C ALA A 100 -13.79 8.00 11.55
N PHE A 101 -14.80 7.78 10.72
CA PHE A 101 -14.90 8.39 9.40
C PHE A 101 -16.26 9.08 9.27
N THR A 102 -16.25 10.32 8.82
CA THR A 102 -17.46 11.10 8.56
C THR A 102 -17.37 11.66 7.14
N LEU A 103 -18.34 11.31 6.32
CA LEU A 103 -18.38 11.79 4.94
C LEU A 103 -18.58 13.32 4.92
N GLY A 104 -17.74 14.02 4.16
CA GLY A 104 -17.75 15.48 4.07
C GLY A 104 -16.97 16.23 5.16
N ASP A 105 -16.48 15.54 6.17
CA ASP A 105 -15.59 16.10 7.19
C ASP A 105 -14.11 15.84 6.82
N ALA A 106 -13.43 16.90 6.38
CA ALA A 106 -12.01 16.83 6.06
C ALA A 106 -11.13 16.54 7.29
N ASN A 107 -11.59 16.92 8.49
CA ASN A 107 -10.84 16.78 9.73
C ASN A 107 -11.14 15.48 10.49
N CYS A 108 -11.89 14.55 9.87
CA CYS A 108 -12.15 13.28 10.53
C CYS A 108 -10.87 12.48 10.78
N ARG A 109 -10.90 11.62 11.80
CA ARG A 109 -9.73 10.82 12.21
C ARG A 109 -9.12 9.99 11.09
N ALA A 110 -9.93 9.45 10.21
CA ALA A 110 -9.46 8.69 9.04
C ALA A 110 -8.65 9.57 8.07
N ASN A 111 -9.10 10.78 7.80
CA ASN A 111 -8.37 11.72 6.94
C ASN A 111 -7.07 12.19 7.60
N PHE A 112 -7.09 12.46 8.91
CA PHE A 112 -5.89 12.80 9.66
C PHE A 112 -4.81 11.71 9.55
N LEU A 113 -5.16 10.44 9.71
CA LEU A 113 -4.22 9.32 9.52
C LEU A 113 -3.75 9.25 8.07
N ASN A 114 -4.65 9.41 7.10
CA ASN A 114 -4.33 9.38 5.70
C ASN A 114 -3.38 10.50 5.27
N GLU A 115 -3.50 11.70 5.82
CA GLU A 115 -2.58 12.82 5.60
C GLU A 115 -1.18 12.54 6.16
N ASN A 116 -1.11 11.82 7.28
CA ASN A 116 0.14 11.36 7.87
C ASN A 116 0.65 10.04 7.28
N GLU A 117 0.15 9.66 6.10
CA GLU A 117 0.59 8.48 5.35
C GLU A 117 0.48 7.15 6.10
N VAL A 118 -0.49 7.04 6.98
CA VAL A 118 -1.01 5.80 7.57
C VAL A 118 -2.37 5.52 6.93
N ARG A 119 -2.54 4.34 6.34
CA ARG A 119 -3.78 3.96 5.65
C ARG A 119 -4.75 3.32 6.63
N PRO A 120 -5.79 4.03 7.05
CA PRO A 120 -6.77 3.45 7.96
C PRO A 120 -7.73 2.51 7.23
N LEU A 121 -8.27 1.57 8.02
CA LEU A 121 -9.42 0.77 7.66
C LEU A 121 -10.65 1.42 8.29
N ILE A 122 -11.57 1.88 7.47
CA ILE A 122 -12.80 2.55 7.89
C ILE A 122 -14.00 1.60 7.77
N ARG A 123 -15.03 1.86 8.55
CA ARG A 123 -16.32 1.16 8.44
C ARG A 123 -17.32 2.08 7.74
N GLN A 124 -17.61 1.76 6.49
CA GLN A 124 -18.68 2.42 5.71
C GLN A 124 -19.23 1.43 4.69
N GLU A 125 -20.44 0.93 4.90
CA GLU A 125 -21.03 -0.11 4.06
C GLU A 125 -20.06 -1.30 3.87
N GLY A 126 -19.56 -1.86 4.97
CA GLY A 126 -18.46 -2.80 5.02
C GLY A 126 -17.18 -2.16 5.56
N TYR A 127 -16.09 -2.90 5.49
CA TYR A 127 -14.75 -2.40 5.86
C TYR A 127 -13.98 -2.03 4.61
N ARG A 128 -13.49 -0.80 4.55
CA ARG A 128 -12.83 -0.24 3.36
C ARG A 128 -11.43 0.28 3.70
N LEU A 129 -10.51 0.06 2.79
CA LEU A 129 -9.18 0.67 2.86
C LEU A 129 -9.29 2.15 2.46
N TRP A 130 -8.69 3.06 3.26
CA TRP A 130 -8.79 4.49 3.00
C TRP A 130 -7.43 5.12 2.76
N GLY A 131 -7.16 5.47 1.50
CA GLY A 131 -5.94 6.15 1.05
C GLY A 131 -5.11 5.36 0.05
N ASN A 132 -4.35 6.09 -0.76
CA ASN A 132 -3.47 5.55 -1.83
C ASN A 132 -2.03 6.08 -1.70
N ARG A 133 -1.71 6.83 -0.64
CA ARG A 133 -0.36 7.39 -0.47
C ARG A 133 0.60 6.34 0.08
N SER A 134 1.80 6.28 -0.49
CA SER A 134 2.96 5.58 0.07
C SER A 134 3.68 6.46 1.11
N CYS A 135 4.76 5.96 1.69
CA CYS A 135 5.61 6.73 2.61
C CYS A 135 6.65 7.60 1.87
N SER A 136 6.38 8.00 0.64
CA SER A 136 7.32 8.79 -0.15
C SER A 136 7.32 10.26 0.23
N SER A 137 8.50 10.82 0.45
CA SER A 137 8.70 12.26 0.56
C SER A 137 8.71 12.98 -0.80
N ASP A 138 8.84 12.25 -1.91
CA ASP A 138 8.78 12.81 -3.26
C ASP A 138 7.33 12.84 -3.76
N PRO A 139 6.77 14.03 -4.06
CA PRO A 139 5.39 14.17 -4.55
C PRO A 139 5.09 13.36 -5.82
N LYS A 140 6.10 13.12 -6.67
CA LYS A 140 5.95 12.32 -7.91
C LYS A 140 5.63 10.86 -7.61
N TRP A 141 6.11 10.34 -6.49
CA TRP A 141 5.98 8.95 -6.09
C TRP A 141 5.08 8.77 -4.86
N ALA A 142 4.31 9.80 -4.52
CA ALA A 142 3.46 9.80 -3.34
C ALA A 142 2.33 8.76 -3.39
N PHE A 143 1.92 8.34 -4.59
CA PHE A 143 0.81 7.41 -4.75
C PHE A 143 1.28 6.00 -5.10
N LEU A 144 0.77 5.01 -4.37
CA LEU A 144 1.08 3.60 -4.58
C LEU A 144 0.76 3.14 -6.02
N SER A 145 -0.41 3.53 -6.55
CA SER A 145 -0.81 3.19 -7.92
C SER A 145 0.15 3.74 -8.97
N VAL A 146 0.67 4.97 -8.78
CA VAL A 146 1.66 5.57 -9.68
C VAL A 146 2.98 4.80 -9.63
N ARG A 147 3.46 4.45 -8.44
CA ARG A 147 4.71 3.68 -8.28
C ARG A 147 4.58 2.30 -8.96
N ARG A 148 3.48 1.60 -8.72
CA ARG A 148 3.21 0.28 -9.30
C ARG A 148 3.09 0.34 -10.83
N THR A 149 2.41 1.35 -11.35
CA THR A 149 2.30 1.58 -12.80
C THR A 149 3.66 1.80 -13.44
N ALA A 150 4.50 2.65 -12.85
CA ALA A 150 5.84 2.90 -13.34
C ALA A 150 6.72 1.64 -13.33
N ASP A 151 6.63 0.83 -12.27
CA ASP A 151 7.37 -0.42 -12.16
C ASP A 151 6.96 -1.43 -13.24
N LEU A 152 5.66 -1.57 -13.51
CA LEU A 152 5.16 -2.45 -14.55
C LEU A 152 5.57 -1.98 -15.96
N ILE A 153 5.48 -0.67 -16.24
CA ILE A 153 5.92 -0.11 -17.52
C ILE A 153 7.42 -0.37 -17.72
N ASN A 154 8.23 -0.12 -16.70
CA ASN A 154 9.66 -0.37 -16.75
C ASN A 154 9.99 -1.84 -17.04
N ASP A 155 9.33 -2.78 -16.35
CA ASP A 155 9.54 -4.21 -16.59
C ASP A 155 9.09 -4.64 -17.99
N SER A 156 7.96 -4.13 -18.45
CA SER A 156 7.43 -4.40 -19.78
C SER A 156 8.36 -3.90 -20.87
N LEU A 157 8.88 -2.68 -20.72
CA LEU A 157 9.84 -2.11 -21.66
C LEU A 157 11.14 -2.90 -21.69
N LEU A 158 11.70 -3.25 -20.54
CA LEU A 158 12.93 -4.05 -20.47
C LEU A 158 12.76 -5.39 -21.17
N ARG A 159 11.66 -6.11 -20.92
CA ARG A 159 11.37 -7.39 -21.55
C ARG A 159 11.11 -7.26 -23.05
N ALA A 160 10.36 -6.24 -23.45
CA ALA A 160 10.04 -6.00 -24.86
C ALA A 160 11.28 -5.64 -25.69
N HIS A 161 12.33 -5.08 -25.08
CA HIS A 161 13.53 -4.64 -25.78
C HIS A 161 14.74 -5.60 -25.63
N LEU A 162 14.56 -6.79 -25.05
CA LEU A 162 15.63 -7.79 -24.96
C LEU A 162 16.23 -8.15 -26.32
N TRP A 163 15.44 -8.10 -27.39
CA TRP A 163 15.90 -8.34 -28.75
C TRP A 163 16.90 -7.31 -29.27
N ALA A 164 16.93 -6.11 -28.68
CA ALA A 164 17.83 -5.02 -29.06
C ALA A 164 19.24 -5.13 -28.46
N VAL A 165 19.43 -6.05 -27.47
CA VAL A 165 20.73 -6.27 -26.81
C VAL A 165 21.74 -6.77 -27.87
N ASP A 166 22.93 -6.18 -27.85
CA ASP A 166 24.04 -6.49 -28.79
C ASP A 166 23.70 -6.32 -30.30
N ARG A 167 22.68 -5.51 -30.60
CA ARG A 167 22.37 -5.16 -31.99
C ARG A 167 23.03 -3.84 -32.37
N ASN A 168 23.50 -3.79 -33.63
CA ASN A 168 24.04 -2.57 -34.19
C ASN A 168 22.95 -1.51 -34.33
N ILE A 169 23.27 -0.28 -33.97
CA ILE A 169 22.36 0.88 -34.16
C ILE A 169 22.32 1.18 -35.66
N THR A 170 21.23 0.82 -36.29
CA THR A 170 20.97 1.08 -37.69
C THR A 170 19.74 1.96 -37.85
N ARG A 171 19.62 2.62 -39.01
CA ARG A 171 18.47 3.48 -39.34
C ARG A 171 17.11 2.74 -39.30
N THR A 172 17.17 1.42 -39.39
CA THR A 172 15.98 0.54 -39.38
C THR A 172 15.47 0.32 -37.93
N TYR A 173 16.32 0.56 -36.91
CA TYR A 173 15.99 0.37 -35.50
C TYR A 173 15.64 1.68 -34.76
N LEU A 174 15.81 2.83 -35.43
CA LEU A 174 15.42 4.14 -34.95
C LEU A 174 14.11 4.61 -35.54
#